data_f86607ce898fe13748e5fe1cdae889b2
#
_entry.id   f86607ce898fe13748e5fe1cdae889b2
#
_cell.length_a   1.000
_cell.length_b   1.000
_cell.length_c   1.000
_cell.angle_alpha   90.00
_cell.angle_beta   90.00
_cell.angle_gamma   90.00
#
_symmetry.space_group_name_H-M   'P 1'
#
loop_
_entity.id
_entity.type
_entity.pdbx_description
1 polymer ?
#
loop_
_entity_poly.entity_id
_entity_poly.type
_entity_poly.pdbx_seq_one_letter_code
_entity_poly.pdbx_strand_id
1 'polypeptide(L)'
;MTKQELLSSPAFQNARDDAIIYLAAWFDGGPWIRYVTAPKKEDQTRDCIRFCSFDPLISKIRLLANLSFRHARGDKVLAFQYPNGWHETGECSVDIDSDGNIVIREKIKEEDYEK
;
A
#
# COMPACT_ATOMS: atom_id res chain seq x y z
N MET A 1 3.15 8.41 -0.51
CA MET A 1 3.46 7.71 -1.79
C MET A 1 2.27 7.80 -2.72
N THR A 2 2.50 8.17 -3.96
CA THR A 2 1.47 8.19 -4.99
C THR A 2 1.46 6.86 -5.77
N LYS A 3 0.39 6.66 -6.54
CA LYS A 3 0.32 5.53 -7.48
C LYS A 3 1.53 5.51 -8.41
N GLN A 4 1.90 6.67 -8.97
CA GLN A 4 3.02 6.77 -9.91
C GLN A 4 4.35 6.40 -9.24
N GLU A 5 4.56 6.81 -8.01
CA GLU A 5 5.77 6.45 -7.26
C GLU A 5 5.88 4.95 -7.03
N LEU A 6 4.76 4.29 -6.68
CA LEU A 6 4.74 2.83 -6.55
C LEU A 6 5.08 2.15 -7.87
N LEU A 7 4.42 2.56 -8.97
CA LEU A 7 4.65 1.97 -10.29
C LEU A 7 6.07 2.19 -10.81
N SER A 8 6.72 3.29 -10.41
CA SER A 8 8.08 3.62 -10.81
C SER A 8 9.14 2.96 -9.92
N SER A 9 8.74 2.36 -8.81
CA SER A 9 9.66 1.70 -7.89
C SER A 9 10.35 0.51 -8.56
N PRO A 10 11.69 0.41 -8.51
CA PRO A 10 12.40 -0.74 -9.08
C PRO A 10 11.94 -2.08 -8.50
N ALA A 11 11.69 -2.13 -7.20
CA ALA A 11 11.21 -3.36 -6.56
C ALA A 11 9.87 -3.81 -7.12
N PHE A 12 8.93 -2.87 -7.32
CA PHE A 12 7.63 -3.18 -7.91
C PHE A 12 7.78 -3.63 -9.37
N GLN A 13 8.59 -2.91 -10.16
CA GLN A 13 8.78 -3.23 -11.57
C GLN A 13 9.44 -4.59 -11.79
N ASN A 14 10.38 -4.95 -10.92
CA ASN A 14 11.14 -6.20 -11.04
C ASN A 14 10.46 -7.41 -10.38
N ALA A 15 9.41 -7.18 -9.61
CA ALA A 15 8.67 -8.26 -8.97
C ALA A 15 7.93 -9.12 -9.99
N ARG A 16 7.77 -10.40 -9.67
CA ARG A 16 6.96 -11.31 -10.49
C ARG A 16 5.50 -10.87 -10.47
N ASP A 17 4.75 -11.24 -11.51
CA ASP A 17 3.33 -10.92 -11.62
C ASP A 17 2.49 -11.50 -10.48
N ASP A 18 2.89 -12.66 -9.95
CA ASP A 18 2.19 -13.31 -8.85
C ASP A 18 2.68 -12.87 -7.45
N ALA A 19 3.63 -11.94 -7.38
CA ALA A 19 4.10 -11.42 -6.10
C ALA A 19 2.95 -10.77 -5.32
N ILE A 20 2.82 -11.15 -4.06
CA ILE A 20 1.79 -10.60 -3.18
C ILE A 20 2.25 -9.25 -2.63
N ILE A 21 1.32 -8.34 -2.47
CA ILE A 21 1.62 -7.00 -1.97
C ILE A 21 1.24 -6.93 -0.49
N TYR A 22 2.22 -6.60 0.34
CA TYR A 22 2.05 -6.37 1.77
C TYR A 22 2.36 -4.94 2.12
N LEU A 23 1.66 -4.43 3.12
CA LEU A 23 2.04 -3.20 3.80
C LEU A 23 2.76 -3.57 5.08
N ALA A 24 3.91 -2.98 5.34
CA ALA A 24 4.60 -3.11 6.61
C ALA A 24 4.66 -1.74 7.28
N ALA A 25 4.11 -1.64 8.48
CA ALA A 25 4.09 -0.42 9.25
C ALA A 25 4.94 -0.59 10.51
N TRP A 26 5.68 0.47 10.86
CA TRP A 26 6.46 0.57 12.07
C TRP A 26 5.93 1.75 12.88
N PHE A 27 5.34 1.46 14.04
CA PHE A 27 4.72 2.47 14.88
C PHE A 27 5.62 2.79 16.08
N ASP A 28 6.15 4.00 16.12
CA ASP A 28 6.87 4.58 17.27
C ASP A 28 7.83 3.63 18.01
N GLY A 29 8.73 2.98 17.26
CA GLY A 29 9.73 2.10 17.84
C GLY A 29 9.26 0.68 18.10
N GLY A 30 8.05 0.35 17.68
CA GLY A 30 7.54 -1.00 17.77
C GLY A 30 8.08 -1.90 16.65
N PRO A 31 7.74 -3.18 16.67
CA PRO A 31 8.12 -4.07 15.57
C PRO A 31 7.38 -3.70 14.28
N TRP A 32 7.94 -4.12 13.15
CA TRP A 32 7.23 -4.02 11.87
C TRP A 32 6.02 -4.95 11.90
N ILE A 33 4.85 -4.39 11.58
CA ILE A 33 3.60 -5.15 11.52
C ILE A 33 3.19 -5.23 10.05
N ARG A 34 2.96 -6.45 9.58
CA ARG A 34 2.53 -6.71 8.20
C ARG A 34 1.02 -6.74 8.11
N TYR A 35 0.52 -6.11 7.06
CA TYR A 35 -0.91 -6.12 6.74
C TYR A 35 -1.11 -6.64 5.32
N VAL A 36 -2.14 -7.46 5.13
CA VAL A 36 -2.66 -7.75 3.80
C VAL A 36 -3.62 -6.65 3.41
N THR A 37 -3.60 -6.25 2.15
CA THR A 37 -4.34 -5.08 1.74
C THR A 37 -4.74 -5.17 0.26
N ALA A 38 -5.85 -4.57 -0.08
CA ALA A 38 -6.33 -4.44 -1.45
C ALA A 38 -7.26 -3.23 -1.58
N PRO A 39 -7.30 -2.56 -2.75
CA PRO A 39 -8.25 -1.47 -2.95
C PRO A 39 -9.67 -2.00 -3.17
N LYS A 40 -10.65 -1.35 -2.56
CA LYS A 40 -12.08 -1.59 -2.77
C LYS A 40 -12.73 -0.38 -3.40
N LYS A 41 -13.64 -0.61 -4.34
CA LYS A 41 -14.35 0.45 -5.06
C LYS A 41 -15.07 1.41 -4.12
N GLU A 42 -15.78 0.89 -3.14
CA GLU A 42 -16.60 1.68 -2.22
C GLU A 42 -15.82 2.56 -1.24
N ASP A 43 -14.52 2.28 -1.08
CA ASP A 43 -13.67 3.04 -0.16
C ASP A 43 -12.86 4.13 -0.84
N GLN A 44 -12.98 4.28 -2.15
CA GLN A 44 -12.18 5.25 -2.90
C GLN A 44 -12.65 6.67 -2.68
N THR A 45 -11.71 7.60 -2.62
CA THR A 45 -11.96 9.02 -2.51
C THR A 45 -11.36 9.76 -3.71
N ARG A 46 -11.66 11.05 -3.81
CA ARG A 46 -11.16 11.89 -4.90
C ARG A 46 -9.63 11.96 -4.97
N ASP A 47 -8.98 12.04 -3.80
CA ASP A 47 -7.56 12.32 -3.71
C ASP A 47 -6.70 11.11 -3.35
N CYS A 48 -7.33 10.03 -2.91
CA CYS A 48 -6.63 8.86 -2.40
C CYS A 48 -7.10 7.57 -3.06
N ILE A 49 -6.17 6.63 -3.21
CA ILE A 49 -6.48 5.24 -3.48
C ILE A 49 -6.39 4.53 -2.14
N ARG A 50 -7.52 4.09 -1.60
CA ARG A 50 -7.60 3.46 -0.29
C ARG A 50 -7.48 1.95 -0.38
N PHE A 51 -6.59 1.40 0.43
CA PHE A 51 -6.34 -0.03 0.53
C PHE A 51 -6.86 -0.52 1.89
N CYS A 52 -7.78 -1.47 1.87
CA CYS A 52 -8.38 -2.01 3.09
C CYS A 52 -7.55 -3.16 3.64
N SER A 53 -7.23 -3.11 4.93
CA SER A 53 -6.35 -4.09 5.57
C SER A 53 -7.00 -5.45 5.84
N PHE A 54 -8.31 -5.57 5.64
CA PHE A 54 -9.05 -6.81 5.90
C PHE A 54 -9.43 -7.56 4.63
N ASP A 55 -8.95 -7.12 3.48
CA ASP A 55 -9.28 -7.74 2.23
C ASP A 55 -8.37 -8.93 1.92
N PRO A 56 -8.78 -9.80 1.00
CA PRO A 56 -7.92 -10.90 0.54
C PRO A 56 -6.59 -10.39 -0.01
N LEU A 57 -5.60 -11.28 -0.02
CA LEU A 57 -4.31 -11.00 -0.63
C LEU A 57 -4.48 -10.53 -2.07
N ILE A 58 -3.73 -9.52 -2.44
CA ILE A 58 -3.69 -9.06 -3.83
C ILE A 58 -2.28 -9.24 -4.39
N SER A 59 -2.20 -9.81 -5.59
CA SER A 59 -0.95 -9.92 -6.33
C SER A 59 -0.70 -8.68 -7.17
N LYS A 60 0.55 -8.52 -7.62
CA LYS A 60 0.93 -7.43 -8.52
C LYS A 60 0.01 -7.36 -9.73
N ILE A 61 -0.19 -8.49 -10.42
CA ILE A 61 -1.01 -8.50 -11.65
C ILE A 61 -2.47 -8.18 -11.35
N ARG A 62 -3.00 -8.62 -10.22
CA ARG A 62 -4.37 -8.29 -9.82
C ARG A 62 -4.53 -6.83 -9.44
N LEU A 63 -3.52 -6.24 -8.81
CA LEU A 63 -3.55 -4.81 -8.52
C LEU A 63 -3.57 -3.99 -9.81
N LEU A 64 -2.72 -4.35 -10.78
CA LEU A 64 -2.68 -3.66 -12.07
C LEU A 64 -3.99 -3.80 -12.85
N ALA A 65 -4.74 -4.88 -12.64
CA ALA A 65 -6.04 -5.11 -13.26
C ALA A 65 -7.21 -4.56 -12.42
N ASN A 66 -6.96 -4.19 -11.16
CA ASN A 66 -8.01 -3.65 -10.28
C ASN A 66 -8.53 -2.33 -10.83
N LEU A 67 -9.83 -2.22 -11.05
CA LEU A 67 -10.42 -1.05 -11.71
C LEU A 67 -10.19 0.23 -10.92
N SER A 68 -10.33 0.19 -9.61
CA SER A 68 -10.11 1.38 -8.78
C SER A 68 -8.67 1.89 -8.87
N PHE A 69 -7.70 0.98 -8.92
CA PHE A 69 -6.29 1.34 -9.06
C PHE A 69 -5.95 1.72 -10.51
N ARG A 70 -6.42 0.90 -11.46
CA ARG A 70 -6.09 1.10 -12.89
C ARG A 70 -6.57 2.44 -13.42
N HIS A 71 -7.78 2.86 -13.06
CA HIS A 71 -8.37 4.10 -13.55
C HIS A 71 -8.00 5.33 -12.73
N ALA A 72 -7.33 5.15 -11.61
CA ALA A 72 -6.88 6.27 -10.79
C ALA A 72 -5.75 7.04 -11.47
N ARG A 73 -5.74 8.35 -11.27
CA ARG A 73 -4.63 9.18 -11.76
C ARG A 73 -3.35 8.79 -11.02
N GLY A 74 -2.20 8.98 -11.68
CA GLY A 74 -0.90 8.67 -11.09
C GLY A 74 -0.54 9.50 -9.87
N ASP A 75 -1.12 10.70 -9.73
CA ASP A 75 -0.85 11.61 -8.61
C ASP A 75 -1.70 11.34 -7.37
N LYS A 76 -2.64 10.39 -7.43
CA LYS A 76 -3.41 10.00 -6.25
C LYS A 76 -2.53 9.35 -5.19
N VAL A 77 -2.71 9.76 -3.95
CA VAL A 77 -1.94 9.25 -2.81
C VAL A 77 -2.50 7.92 -2.36
N LEU A 78 -1.62 6.97 -2.05
CA LEU A 78 -2.03 5.70 -1.47
C LEU A 78 -2.36 5.91 0.01
N ALA A 79 -3.48 5.40 0.46
CA ALA A 79 -3.89 5.43 1.84
C ALA A 79 -4.22 4.03 2.32
N PHE A 80 -3.81 3.69 3.54
CA PHE A 80 -4.01 2.36 4.09
C PHE A 80 -4.88 2.42 5.33
N GLN A 81 -5.66 1.37 5.54
CA GLN A 81 -6.49 1.23 6.72
C GLN A 81 -5.70 0.56 7.83
N TYR A 82 -5.59 1.25 8.95
CA TYR A 82 -5.03 0.72 10.19
C TYR A 82 -6.12 0.62 11.26
N PRO A 83 -5.87 -0.04 12.38
CA PRO A 83 -6.88 -0.11 13.46
C PRO A 83 -7.40 1.24 13.92
N ASN A 84 -6.60 2.30 13.76
CA ASN A 84 -6.98 3.67 14.17
C ASN A 84 -7.68 4.46 13.09
N GLY A 85 -7.87 3.91 11.92
CA GLY A 85 -8.52 4.58 10.80
C GLY A 85 -7.66 4.66 9.54
N TRP A 86 -7.99 5.60 8.67
CA TRP A 86 -7.27 5.78 7.41
C TRP A 86 -6.03 6.65 7.60
N HIS A 87 -4.94 6.22 6.99
CA HIS A 87 -3.68 6.95 6.99
C HIS A 87 -3.20 7.16 5.56
N GLU A 88 -3.06 8.42 5.15
CA GLU A 88 -2.42 8.76 3.88
C GLU A 88 -0.92 8.55 4.01
N THR A 89 -0.34 7.82 3.06
CA THR A 89 1.09 7.53 3.12
C THR A 89 1.92 8.79 2.91
N GLY A 90 2.96 8.91 3.72
CA GLY A 90 4.03 9.87 3.48
C GLY A 90 5.15 9.23 2.68
N GLU A 91 6.36 9.32 3.20
CA GLU A 91 7.53 8.70 2.58
C GLU A 91 7.54 7.20 2.87
N CYS A 92 7.52 6.41 1.80
CA CYS A 92 7.55 4.95 1.89
C CYS A 92 8.73 4.39 1.13
N SER A 93 9.18 3.20 1.52
CA SER A 93 10.10 2.39 0.71
C SER A 93 9.35 1.17 0.17
N VAL A 94 9.80 0.65 -0.96
CA VAL A 94 9.24 -0.56 -1.58
C VAL A 94 10.37 -1.55 -1.76
N ASP A 95 10.21 -2.74 -1.18
CA ASP A 95 11.22 -3.77 -1.20
C ASP A 95 10.64 -5.11 -1.65
N ILE A 96 11.51 -6.03 -2.01
CA ILE A 96 11.16 -7.44 -2.25
C ILE A 96 11.64 -8.23 -1.04
N ASP A 97 10.77 -9.03 -0.43
CA ASP A 97 11.15 -9.87 0.70
C ASP A 97 11.81 -11.18 0.24
N SER A 98 12.19 -12.03 1.19
CA SER A 98 12.85 -13.30 0.91
C SER A 98 12.00 -14.27 0.09
N ASP A 99 10.67 -14.11 0.10
CA ASP A 99 9.74 -14.94 -0.65
C ASP A 99 9.42 -14.36 -2.04
N GLY A 100 10.00 -13.22 -2.37
CA GLY A 100 9.75 -12.54 -3.65
C GLY A 100 8.51 -11.67 -3.66
N ASN A 101 7.91 -11.41 -2.51
CA ASN A 101 6.73 -10.58 -2.38
C ASN A 101 7.10 -9.10 -2.25
N ILE A 102 6.17 -8.24 -2.63
CA ILE A 102 6.35 -6.79 -2.58
C ILE A 102 5.95 -6.29 -1.19
N VAL A 103 6.83 -5.52 -0.56
CA VAL A 103 6.55 -4.94 0.76
C VAL A 103 6.67 -3.42 0.67
N ILE A 104 5.57 -2.74 0.93
CA ILE A 104 5.54 -1.28 1.06
C ILE A 104 5.76 -0.96 2.53
N ARG A 105 6.84 -0.26 2.85
CA ARG A 105 7.22 0.02 4.25
C ARG A 105 7.06 1.49 4.57
N GLU A 106 6.44 1.76 5.70
CA GLU A 106 6.30 3.11 6.20
C GLU A 106 6.53 3.15 7.71
N LYS A 107 7.33 4.12 8.16
CA LYS A 107 7.47 4.44 9.58
C LYS A 107 6.41 5.47 9.93
N ILE A 108 5.54 5.13 10.87
CA ILE A 108 4.43 5.96 11.28
C ILE A 108 4.69 6.47 12.70
N LYS A 109 4.68 7.77 12.86
CA LYS A 109 4.78 8.41 14.17
C LYS A 109 3.39 8.58 14.75
N GLU A 110 3.26 8.57 16.07
CA GLU A 110 1.98 8.71 16.73
C GLU A 110 1.25 9.99 16.33
N GLU A 111 1.98 11.04 16.05
CA GLU A 111 1.44 12.34 15.62
C GLU A 111 0.93 12.35 14.18
N ASP A 112 1.26 11.36 13.36
CA ASP A 112 0.95 11.32 11.94
C ASP A 112 -0.43 10.70 11.65
N TYR A 113 -1.10 10.15 12.65
CA TYR A 113 -2.44 9.59 12.46
C TYR A 113 -3.38 10.00 13.57
N GLU A 114 -4.65 10.12 13.24
CA GLU A 114 -5.69 10.49 14.18
C GLU A 114 -6.06 9.30 15.08
N LYS A 115 -6.25 9.61 16.33
CA LYS A 115 -6.68 8.63 17.32
C LYS A 115 -8.19 8.66 17.50
#